data_57c26b4b02c6b6ea8e9d96e391c05ea1
#
_entry.id   57c26b4b02c6b6ea8e9d96e391c05ea1
#
_cell.length_a   1.000
_cell.length_b   1.000
_cell.length_c   1.000
_cell.angle_alpha   90.00
_cell.angle_beta   90.00
_cell.angle_gamma   90.00
#
_symmetry.space_group_name_H-M   'P 1'
#
loop_
_entity.id
_entity.type
_entity.pdbx_description
1 polymer ?
#
loop_
_entity_poly.entity_id
_entity_poly.type
_entity_poly.pdbx_seq_one_letter_code
_entity_poly.pdbx_strand_id
1 'polypeptide(L)'
;MKRLVVKVGSAVLSEQNRIAKDRMQALVDFIAELKAKYEVILVSSGAVAAGYTELKLDKKILANKQALASIGQPILMNKYRKMFEHHSLIPSQILVTAANFNTTEESQKAKDTIETLLAHNVVPIINENDATATEELVLGDNDQLSAYAAHHFGADMLIILSDIDAYYDKDPRTHADAAVRSHIESITVEELIMEVTPNHNFATGGIVTKLKAADFLLKRGGSMFLASGFDLRDARSFLLEESHKGGSLFQGVKL
;
A
#
# COMPACT_ATOMS: atom_id res chain seq x y z
N MET A 1 -20.41 -4.74 6.01
CA MET A 1 -19.29 -5.56 5.47
C MET A 1 -18.02 -5.06 6.13
N LYS A 2 -17.03 -5.90 6.42
CA LYS A 2 -15.72 -5.41 6.90
C LYS A 2 -15.01 -4.66 5.78
N ARG A 3 -14.22 -3.63 6.16
CA ARG A 3 -13.49 -2.77 5.22
C ARG A 3 -11.99 -3.05 5.28
N LEU A 4 -11.36 -3.19 4.13
CA LEU A 4 -9.93 -3.35 4.00
C LEU A 4 -9.32 -2.18 3.22
N VAL A 5 -8.16 -1.71 3.68
CA VAL A 5 -7.24 -0.95 2.84
C VAL A 5 -6.15 -1.92 2.37
N VAL A 6 -5.98 -2.06 1.06
CA VAL A 6 -4.92 -2.89 0.46
C VAL A 6 -3.90 -1.95 -0.16
N LYS A 7 -2.67 -1.98 0.34
CA LYS A 7 -1.56 -1.21 -0.24
C LYS A 7 -0.64 -2.13 -1.04
N VAL A 8 -0.25 -1.69 -2.22
CA VAL A 8 0.75 -2.39 -3.04
C VAL A 8 1.98 -1.53 -3.25
N GLY A 9 3.16 -2.13 -2.99
CA GLY A 9 4.45 -1.47 -3.13
C GLY A 9 4.87 -1.23 -4.57
N SER A 10 5.69 -0.19 -4.80
CA SER A 10 6.23 0.13 -6.14
C SER A 10 7.08 -1.00 -6.73
N ALA A 11 7.86 -1.70 -5.90
CA ALA A 11 8.67 -2.85 -6.34
C ALA A 11 7.79 -3.99 -6.89
N VAL A 12 6.59 -4.18 -6.35
CA VAL A 12 5.63 -5.18 -6.83
C VAL A 12 5.05 -4.77 -8.19
N LEU A 13 4.63 -3.50 -8.32
CA LEU A 13 3.95 -3.01 -9.53
C LEU A 13 4.90 -2.62 -10.65
N SER A 14 6.21 -2.53 -10.38
CA SER A 14 7.16 -2.12 -11.42
C SER A 14 8.29 -3.13 -11.61
N GLU A 15 8.72 -3.27 -12.85
CA GLU A 15 9.85 -4.08 -13.27
C GLU A 15 10.60 -3.35 -14.38
N GLN A 16 11.92 -3.25 -14.26
CA GLN A 16 12.76 -2.56 -15.24
C GLN A 16 12.23 -1.16 -15.63
N ASN A 17 11.73 -0.41 -14.64
CA ASN A 17 11.12 0.92 -14.83
C ASN A 17 9.84 0.93 -15.69
N ARG A 18 9.10 -0.16 -15.74
CA ARG A 18 7.79 -0.29 -16.40
C ARG A 18 6.79 -0.90 -15.43
N ILE A 19 5.52 -0.75 -15.72
CA ILE A 19 4.48 -1.45 -14.97
C ILE A 19 4.55 -2.95 -15.27
N ALA A 20 4.69 -3.75 -14.23
CA ALA A 20 4.66 -5.21 -14.29
C ALA A 20 3.21 -5.69 -14.51
N LYS A 21 2.86 -5.91 -15.79
CA LYS A 21 1.47 -6.16 -16.21
C LYS A 21 0.86 -7.37 -15.51
N ASP A 22 1.60 -8.46 -15.44
CA ASP A 22 1.08 -9.73 -14.89
C ASP A 22 0.85 -9.63 -13.38
N ARG A 23 1.75 -8.96 -12.65
CA ARG A 23 1.57 -8.70 -11.21
C ARG A 23 0.42 -7.73 -10.94
N MET A 24 0.25 -6.72 -11.80
CA MET A 24 -0.89 -5.81 -11.70
C MET A 24 -2.21 -6.53 -11.99
N GLN A 25 -2.25 -7.45 -12.97
CA GLN A 25 -3.43 -8.26 -13.24
C GLN A 25 -3.74 -9.17 -12.04
N ALA A 26 -2.75 -9.89 -11.50
CA ALA A 26 -2.94 -10.74 -10.31
C ALA A 26 -3.46 -9.95 -9.10
N LEU A 27 -2.98 -8.72 -8.91
CA LEU A 27 -3.52 -7.82 -7.87
C LEU A 27 -4.99 -7.48 -8.12
N VAL A 28 -5.35 -7.11 -9.36
CA VAL A 28 -6.74 -6.74 -9.71
C VAL A 28 -7.67 -7.93 -9.51
N ASP A 29 -7.25 -9.13 -9.94
CA ASP A 29 -8.02 -10.37 -9.74
C ASP A 29 -8.23 -10.64 -8.24
N PHE A 30 -7.19 -10.46 -7.44
CA PHE A 30 -7.27 -10.61 -5.98
C PHE A 30 -8.20 -9.58 -5.32
N ILE A 31 -8.14 -8.30 -5.75
CA ILE A 31 -9.07 -7.27 -5.26
C ILE A 31 -10.52 -7.63 -5.63
N ALA A 32 -10.76 -8.14 -6.84
CA ALA A 32 -12.09 -8.57 -7.26
C ALA A 32 -12.63 -9.73 -6.40
N GLU A 33 -11.78 -10.70 -6.04
CA GLU A 33 -12.14 -11.77 -5.10
C GLU A 33 -12.45 -11.23 -3.70
N LEU A 34 -11.63 -10.32 -3.18
CA LEU A 34 -11.85 -9.71 -1.87
C LEU A 34 -13.19 -8.97 -1.81
N LYS A 35 -13.62 -8.32 -2.89
CA LYS A 35 -14.89 -7.57 -2.93
C LYS A 35 -16.13 -8.44 -2.73
N ALA A 36 -16.03 -9.75 -2.86
CA ALA A 36 -17.11 -10.66 -2.49
C ALA A 36 -17.39 -10.72 -0.98
N LYS A 37 -16.38 -10.38 -0.14
CA LYS A 37 -16.45 -10.46 1.32
C LYS A 37 -16.23 -9.12 2.02
N TYR A 38 -15.58 -8.16 1.34
CA TYR A 38 -15.07 -6.92 1.94
C TYR A 38 -15.41 -5.68 1.09
N GLU A 39 -15.52 -4.53 1.74
CA GLU A 39 -15.30 -3.24 1.09
C GLU A 39 -13.79 -3.05 0.94
N VAL A 40 -13.33 -2.72 -0.27
CA VAL A 40 -11.89 -2.63 -0.55
C VAL A 40 -11.53 -1.26 -1.07
N ILE A 41 -10.55 -0.63 -0.42
CA ILE A 41 -9.86 0.58 -0.85
C ILE A 41 -8.43 0.16 -1.25
N LEU A 42 -7.99 0.51 -2.45
CA LEU A 42 -6.64 0.22 -2.91
C LEU A 42 -5.76 1.46 -2.73
N VAL A 43 -4.59 1.32 -2.12
CA VAL A 43 -3.52 2.34 -2.13
C VAL A 43 -2.44 1.86 -3.07
N SER A 44 -2.28 2.55 -4.19
CA SER A 44 -1.39 2.13 -5.28
C SER A 44 -0.12 2.95 -5.32
N SER A 45 0.92 2.35 -5.84
CA SER A 45 2.16 2.98 -6.29
C SER A 45 2.32 2.79 -7.81
N GLY A 46 3.44 3.25 -8.38
CA GLY A 46 3.81 2.94 -9.76
C GLY A 46 3.61 4.07 -10.77
N ALA A 47 3.08 5.24 -10.37
CA ALA A 47 2.91 6.39 -11.26
C ALA A 47 4.24 6.84 -11.88
N VAL A 48 5.30 7.01 -11.08
CA VAL A 48 6.64 7.39 -11.58
C VAL A 48 7.19 6.37 -12.59
N ALA A 49 7.01 5.07 -12.33
CA ALA A 49 7.44 4.02 -13.26
C ALA A 49 6.65 4.05 -14.58
N ALA A 50 5.34 4.30 -14.51
CA ALA A 50 4.50 4.46 -15.69
C ALA A 50 4.92 5.66 -16.52
N GLY A 51 5.18 6.83 -15.90
CA GLY A 51 5.63 8.03 -16.61
C GLY A 51 7.03 7.89 -17.20
N TYR A 52 7.91 7.14 -16.54
CA TYR A 52 9.25 6.86 -17.05
C TYR A 52 9.23 6.10 -18.38
N THR A 53 8.14 5.41 -18.74
CA THR A 53 8.00 4.80 -20.06
C THR A 53 7.90 5.81 -21.18
N GLU A 54 7.30 6.96 -20.90
CA GLU A 54 7.08 8.04 -21.86
C GLU A 54 8.25 9.03 -21.89
N LEU A 55 8.77 9.39 -20.71
CA LEU A 55 9.81 10.42 -20.57
C LEU A 55 10.94 9.91 -19.67
N LYS A 56 12.17 9.83 -20.20
CA LYS A 56 13.34 9.31 -19.51
C LYS A 56 14.07 10.41 -18.75
N LEU A 57 13.60 10.74 -17.55
CA LEU A 57 14.21 11.74 -16.67
C LEU A 57 14.93 11.08 -15.48
N ASP A 58 15.96 11.78 -14.96
CA ASP A 58 16.62 11.35 -13.73
C ASP A 58 15.67 11.46 -12.53
N LYS A 59 15.31 10.32 -11.97
CA LYS A 59 14.37 10.20 -10.83
C LYS A 59 14.93 10.70 -9.49
N LYS A 60 16.23 11.01 -9.42
CA LYS A 60 16.86 11.57 -8.23
C LYS A 60 16.51 13.05 -8.05
N ILE A 61 16.13 13.73 -9.13
CA ILE A 61 15.71 15.12 -9.13
C ILE A 61 14.21 15.18 -8.83
N LEU A 62 13.81 15.87 -7.74
CA LEU A 62 12.43 15.93 -7.27
C LEU A 62 11.48 16.40 -8.39
N ALA A 63 11.78 17.52 -9.07
CA ALA A 63 10.93 18.05 -10.14
C ALA A 63 10.72 17.03 -11.28
N ASN A 64 11.76 16.24 -11.60
CA ASN A 64 11.64 15.16 -12.59
C ASN A 64 10.72 14.03 -12.07
N LYS A 65 10.85 13.65 -10.80
CA LYS A 65 9.98 12.65 -10.19
C LYS A 65 8.52 13.11 -10.21
N GLN A 66 8.25 14.36 -9.88
CA GLN A 66 6.91 14.97 -9.92
C GLN A 66 6.35 15.00 -11.36
N ALA A 67 7.16 15.41 -12.34
CA ALA A 67 6.76 15.39 -13.75
C ALA A 67 6.45 13.95 -14.24
N LEU A 68 7.29 12.98 -13.89
CA LEU A 68 7.06 11.59 -14.23
C LEU A 68 5.78 11.05 -13.58
N ALA A 69 5.51 11.39 -12.32
CA ALA A 69 4.29 10.99 -11.64
C ALA A 69 3.04 11.59 -12.32
N SER A 70 3.10 12.88 -12.72
CA SER A 70 2.02 13.57 -13.43
C SER A 70 1.68 12.91 -14.77
N ILE A 71 2.71 12.49 -15.54
CA ILE A 71 2.53 11.75 -16.80
C ILE A 71 2.01 10.34 -16.53
N GLY A 72 2.56 9.70 -15.51
CA GLY A 72 2.33 8.29 -15.26
C GLY A 72 1.02 7.97 -14.55
N GLN A 73 0.49 8.87 -13.74
CA GLN A 73 -0.75 8.63 -13.00
C GLN A 73 -1.95 8.35 -13.92
N PRO A 74 -2.22 9.12 -14.99
CA PRO A 74 -3.28 8.77 -15.95
C PRO A 74 -3.04 7.44 -16.66
N ILE A 75 -1.78 7.11 -16.97
CA ILE A 75 -1.42 5.83 -17.60
C ILE A 75 -1.71 4.67 -16.65
N LEU A 76 -1.33 4.80 -15.38
CA LEU A 76 -1.59 3.82 -14.33
C LEU A 76 -3.09 3.58 -14.17
N MET A 77 -3.89 4.66 -14.06
CA MET A 77 -5.33 4.56 -13.92
C MET A 77 -6.02 3.94 -15.14
N ASN A 78 -5.55 4.25 -16.36
CA ASN A 78 -6.08 3.61 -17.56
C ASN A 78 -5.80 2.09 -17.58
N LYS A 79 -4.63 1.65 -17.07
CA LYS A 79 -4.34 0.22 -16.92
C LYS A 79 -5.28 -0.44 -15.89
N TYR A 80 -5.47 0.17 -14.72
CA TYR A 80 -6.42 -0.31 -13.72
C TYR A 80 -7.84 -0.41 -14.31
N ARG A 81 -8.30 0.64 -15.01
CA ARG A 81 -9.61 0.65 -15.63
C ARG A 81 -9.82 -0.55 -16.57
N LYS A 82 -8.86 -0.79 -17.47
CA LYS A 82 -8.95 -1.92 -18.42
C LYS A 82 -8.95 -3.28 -17.72
N MET A 83 -8.19 -3.44 -16.64
CA MET A 83 -8.13 -4.71 -15.91
C MET A 83 -9.40 -4.93 -15.06
N PHE A 84 -9.89 -3.92 -14.34
CA PHE A 84 -11.12 -4.00 -13.55
C PHE A 84 -12.38 -4.19 -14.41
N GLU A 85 -12.36 -3.73 -15.67
CA GLU A 85 -13.46 -3.94 -16.63
C GLU A 85 -13.78 -5.43 -16.85
N HIS A 86 -12.77 -6.31 -16.82
CA HIS A 86 -12.95 -7.76 -16.91
C HIS A 86 -13.72 -8.35 -15.72
N HIS A 87 -13.78 -7.65 -14.61
CA HIS A 87 -14.53 -8.01 -13.40
C HIS A 87 -15.82 -7.21 -13.23
N SER A 88 -16.20 -6.39 -14.22
CA SER A 88 -17.35 -5.48 -14.13
C SER A 88 -17.27 -4.52 -12.94
N LEU A 89 -16.05 -4.14 -12.55
CA LEU A 89 -15.78 -3.20 -11.47
C LEU A 89 -15.31 -1.85 -12.02
N ILE A 90 -15.73 -0.78 -11.36
CA ILE A 90 -15.35 0.58 -11.71
C ILE A 90 -14.25 1.04 -10.73
N PRO A 91 -13.02 1.33 -11.18
CA PRO A 91 -12.03 2.00 -10.33
C PRO A 91 -12.23 3.51 -10.37
N SER A 92 -11.99 4.18 -9.24
CA SER A 92 -11.96 5.64 -9.15
C SER A 92 -10.59 6.10 -8.65
N GLN A 93 -10.15 7.29 -9.07
CA GLN A 93 -8.92 7.88 -8.60
C GLN A 93 -9.17 8.86 -7.46
N ILE A 94 -8.38 8.76 -6.40
CA ILE A 94 -8.31 9.73 -5.31
C ILE A 94 -6.84 10.08 -5.08
N LEU A 95 -6.47 11.34 -5.31
CA LEU A 95 -5.13 11.85 -5.04
C LEU A 95 -5.16 12.66 -3.73
N VAL A 96 -4.29 12.29 -2.81
CA VAL A 96 -4.16 12.92 -1.50
C VAL A 96 -2.71 13.26 -1.21
N THR A 97 -2.51 14.17 -0.27
CA THR A 97 -1.22 14.45 0.38
C THR A 97 -1.35 14.23 1.88
N ALA A 98 -0.24 14.20 2.60
CA ALA A 98 -0.26 14.15 4.06
C ALA A 98 -1.12 15.28 4.68
N ALA A 99 -1.13 16.45 4.05
CA ALA A 99 -1.92 17.61 4.51
C ALA A 99 -3.42 17.31 4.61
N ASN A 100 -3.96 16.49 3.71
CA ASN A 100 -5.39 16.14 3.73
C ASN A 100 -5.83 15.32 4.95
N PHE A 101 -4.88 14.83 5.75
CA PHE A 101 -5.16 14.14 7.01
C PHE A 101 -4.88 14.99 8.26
N ASN A 102 -4.37 16.23 8.08
CA ASN A 102 -4.03 17.12 9.20
C ASN A 102 -5.24 17.81 9.81
N THR A 103 -6.31 18.01 9.04
CA THR A 103 -7.54 18.63 9.52
C THR A 103 -8.72 17.68 9.46
N THR A 104 -9.61 17.78 10.45
CA THR A 104 -10.84 16.98 10.49
C THR A 104 -11.74 17.27 9.28
N GLU A 105 -11.78 18.51 8.81
CA GLU A 105 -12.63 18.92 7.68
C GLU A 105 -12.17 18.29 6.37
N GLU A 106 -10.87 18.32 6.06
CA GLU A 106 -10.34 17.76 4.80
C GLU A 106 -10.43 16.24 4.79
N SER A 107 -10.08 15.59 5.91
CA SER A 107 -10.20 14.15 6.03
C SER A 107 -11.66 13.67 5.94
N GLN A 108 -12.62 14.47 6.45
CA GLN A 108 -14.04 14.16 6.35
C GLN A 108 -14.54 14.25 4.90
N LYS A 109 -14.14 15.27 4.12
CA LYS A 109 -14.50 15.38 2.71
C LYS A 109 -14.00 14.19 1.87
N ALA A 110 -12.76 13.77 2.13
CA ALA A 110 -12.21 12.58 1.49
C ALA A 110 -12.99 11.31 1.90
N LYS A 111 -13.35 11.20 3.18
CA LYS A 111 -14.15 10.09 3.70
C LYS A 111 -15.54 10.03 3.05
N ASP A 112 -16.25 11.14 2.96
CA ASP A 112 -17.59 11.20 2.36
C ASP A 112 -17.57 10.77 0.88
N THR A 113 -16.50 11.14 0.17
CA THR A 113 -16.27 10.67 -1.21
C THR A 113 -16.07 9.15 -1.25
N ILE A 114 -15.23 8.61 -0.38
CA ILE A 114 -14.96 7.16 -0.31
C ILE A 114 -16.21 6.39 0.07
N GLU A 115 -16.99 6.84 1.06
CA GLU A 115 -18.25 6.21 1.46
C GLU A 115 -19.23 6.14 0.27
N THR A 116 -19.35 7.24 -0.47
CA THR A 116 -20.21 7.28 -1.67
C THR A 116 -19.74 6.27 -2.72
N LEU A 117 -18.43 6.19 -2.99
CA LEU A 117 -17.88 5.26 -3.96
C LEU A 117 -18.11 3.80 -3.55
N LEU A 118 -17.83 3.47 -2.29
CA LEU A 118 -18.03 2.11 -1.76
C LEU A 118 -19.49 1.70 -1.79
N ALA A 119 -20.43 2.60 -1.45
CA ALA A 119 -21.87 2.35 -1.52
C ALA A 119 -22.35 2.01 -2.95
N HIS A 120 -21.63 2.47 -3.98
CA HIS A 120 -21.92 2.17 -5.39
C HIS A 120 -21.04 1.06 -5.98
N ASN A 121 -20.41 0.24 -5.12
CA ASN A 121 -19.56 -0.88 -5.51
C ASN A 121 -18.32 -0.48 -6.35
N VAL A 122 -17.90 0.78 -6.29
CA VAL A 122 -16.69 1.28 -6.93
C VAL A 122 -15.46 0.86 -6.11
N VAL A 123 -14.29 0.72 -6.74
CA VAL A 123 -13.00 0.50 -6.10
C VAL A 123 -12.25 1.84 -6.00
N PRO A 124 -12.21 2.49 -4.82
CA PRO A 124 -11.38 3.68 -4.67
C PRO A 124 -9.90 3.30 -4.76
N ILE A 125 -9.15 3.97 -5.63
CA ILE A 125 -7.70 3.83 -5.77
C ILE A 125 -7.05 5.14 -5.32
N ILE A 126 -6.40 5.08 -4.18
CA ILE A 126 -5.69 6.20 -3.57
C ILE A 126 -4.23 6.17 -4.01
N ASN A 127 -3.67 7.32 -4.32
CA ASN A 127 -2.24 7.52 -4.47
C ASN A 127 -1.85 8.89 -3.89
N GLU A 128 -0.56 9.07 -3.59
CA GLU A 128 -0.05 10.38 -3.24
C GLU A 128 -0.15 11.32 -4.46
N ASN A 129 -0.48 12.58 -4.22
CA ASN A 129 -0.40 13.62 -5.24
C ASN A 129 1.05 14.09 -5.38
N ASP A 130 1.87 13.23 -5.95
CA ASP A 130 3.30 13.50 -6.17
C ASP A 130 3.56 14.82 -6.90
N ALA A 131 2.63 15.29 -7.74
CA ALA A 131 2.80 16.53 -8.51
C ALA A 131 2.87 17.79 -7.63
N THR A 132 2.24 17.75 -6.46
CA THR A 132 2.14 18.89 -5.55
C THR A 132 2.72 18.60 -4.16
N ALA A 133 3.19 17.37 -3.91
CA ALA A 133 3.84 17.01 -2.67
C ALA A 133 5.18 17.75 -2.53
N THR A 134 5.38 18.43 -1.39
CA THR A 134 6.66 19.08 -1.06
C THR A 134 7.60 18.07 -0.38
N GLU A 135 8.92 18.35 -0.39
CA GLU A 135 9.91 17.46 0.26
C GLU A 135 9.60 17.21 1.75
N GLU A 136 9.01 18.18 2.42
CA GLU A 136 8.63 18.13 3.83
C GLU A 136 7.34 17.31 4.07
N LEU A 137 6.49 17.17 3.04
CA LEU A 137 5.19 16.52 3.09
C LEU A 137 5.16 15.19 2.32
N VAL A 138 6.27 14.82 1.69
CA VAL A 138 6.39 13.49 1.07
C VAL A 138 6.35 12.46 2.19
N LEU A 139 5.27 11.68 2.24
CA LEU A 139 5.16 10.56 3.18
C LEU A 139 6.27 9.51 2.96
N GLY A 140 7.14 9.75 2.00
CA GLY A 140 8.32 8.96 1.66
C GLY A 140 7.98 7.60 1.06
N ASP A 141 6.87 7.03 1.48
CA ASP A 141 6.34 5.75 1.02
C ASP A 141 4.82 5.72 1.26
N ASN A 142 4.08 5.12 0.35
CA ASN A 142 2.65 4.89 0.48
C ASN A 142 2.27 3.96 1.67
N ASP A 143 3.24 3.43 2.43
CA ASP A 143 2.96 2.68 3.66
C ASP A 143 2.30 3.59 4.71
N GLN A 144 2.87 4.78 4.98
CA GLN A 144 2.29 5.75 5.91
C GLN A 144 0.94 6.28 5.40
N LEU A 145 0.86 6.63 4.10
CA LEU A 145 -0.39 7.05 3.47
C LEU A 145 -1.48 6.00 3.65
N SER A 146 -1.15 4.73 3.49
CA SER A 146 -2.10 3.63 3.65
C SER A 146 -2.57 3.45 5.09
N ALA A 147 -1.70 3.69 6.07
CA ALA A 147 -2.06 3.65 7.49
C ALA A 147 -3.00 4.82 7.86
N TYR A 148 -2.74 6.02 7.34
CA TYR A 148 -3.68 7.15 7.49
C TYR A 148 -5.02 6.84 6.83
N ALA A 149 -5.01 6.34 5.58
CA ALA A 149 -6.23 5.95 4.88
C ALA A 149 -7.02 4.89 5.67
N ALA A 150 -6.35 3.87 6.20
CA ALA A 150 -6.99 2.83 7.01
C ALA A 150 -7.67 3.42 8.26
N HIS A 151 -6.98 4.28 8.98
CA HIS A 151 -7.50 4.91 10.19
C HIS A 151 -8.67 5.87 9.88
N HIS A 152 -8.46 6.83 8.97
CA HIS A 152 -9.43 7.90 8.72
C HIS A 152 -10.68 7.41 7.97
N PHE A 153 -10.54 6.39 7.12
CA PHE A 153 -11.67 5.81 6.37
C PHE A 153 -12.28 4.59 7.05
N GLY A 154 -11.91 4.31 8.31
CA GLY A 154 -12.55 3.30 9.14
C GLY A 154 -12.36 1.87 8.65
N ALA A 155 -11.16 1.54 8.17
CA ALA A 155 -10.85 0.17 7.78
C ALA A 155 -10.63 -0.73 9.01
N ASP A 156 -11.11 -1.96 8.93
CA ASP A 156 -10.89 -2.98 9.95
C ASP A 156 -9.44 -3.48 9.94
N MET A 157 -8.79 -3.43 8.77
CA MET A 157 -7.40 -3.86 8.62
C MET A 157 -6.72 -3.21 7.42
N LEU A 158 -5.43 -2.90 7.57
CA LEU A 158 -4.52 -2.57 6.49
C LEU A 158 -3.79 -3.83 6.01
N ILE A 159 -3.77 -4.08 4.71
CA ILE A 159 -2.98 -5.14 4.08
C ILE A 159 -1.85 -4.47 3.30
N ILE A 160 -0.60 -4.79 3.62
CA ILE A 160 0.56 -4.34 2.85
C ILE A 160 1.11 -5.49 2.02
N LEU A 161 1.02 -5.36 0.70
CA LEU A 161 1.60 -6.26 -0.28
C LEU A 161 2.94 -5.67 -0.75
N SER A 162 4.03 -6.33 -0.40
CA SER A 162 5.39 -5.81 -0.53
C SER A 162 6.33 -6.80 -1.21
N ASP A 163 7.54 -6.34 -1.50
CA ASP A 163 8.72 -7.16 -1.80
C ASP A 163 9.30 -7.86 -0.56
N ILE A 164 8.82 -7.50 0.63
CA ILE A 164 9.09 -8.18 1.89
C ILE A 164 7.86 -9.02 2.21
N ASP A 165 8.04 -10.33 2.37
CA ASP A 165 6.97 -11.30 2.56
C ASP A 165 6.46 -11.40 4.00
N ALA A 166 7.31 -11.06 5.00
CA ALA A 166 6.98 -11.09 6.41
C ALA A 166 7.93 -10.20 7.23
N TYR A 167 7.63 -9.99 8.50
CA TYR A 167 8.55 -9.41 9.46
C TYR A 167 9.32 -10.53 10.17
N TYR A 168 10.66 -10.40 10.18
CA TYR A 168 11.59 -11.38 10.75
C TYR A 168 12.24 -10.85 12.02
N ASP A 169 12.71 -11.75 12.85
CA ASP A 169 13.50 -11.41 14.05
C ASP A 169 14.90 -10.83 13.71
N LYS A 170 15.41 -11.14 12.52
CA LYS A 170 16.67 -10.64 11.93
C LYS A 170 16.59 -10.67 10.41
N ASP A 171 17.56 -10.05 9.73
CA ASP A 171 17.54 -9.96 8.26
C ASP A 171 17.72 -11.36 7.61
N PRO A 172 16.70 -11.90 6.91
CA PRO A 172 16.77 -13.24 6.31
C PRO A 172 17.77 -13.33 5.15
N ARG A 173 18.26 -12.19 4.63
CA ARG A 173 19.27 -12.16 3.55
C ARG A 173 20.67 -12.44 4.08
N THR A 174 20.91 -12.15 5.34
CA THR A 174 22.22 -12.29 6.00
C THR A 174 22.22 -13.37 7.06
N HIS A 175 21.05 -13.83 7.52
CA HIS A 175 20.89 -14.84 8.57
C HIS A 175 19.97 -15.96 8.09
N ALA A 176 20.56 -17.12 7.75
CA ALA A 176 19.82 -18.28 7.26
C ALA A 176 18.85 -18.88 8.32
N ASP A 177 19.04 -18.54 9.58
CA ASP A 177 18.23 -18.93 10.74
C ASP A 177 17.22 -17.86 11.16
N ALA A 178 16.98 -16.84 10.32
CA ALA A 178 15.98 -15.82 10.58
C ALA A 178 14.58 -16.45 10.64
N ALA A 179 13.84 -16.13 11.70
CA ALA A 179 12.49 -16.65 11.93
C ALA A 179 11.43 -15.58 11.69
N VAL A 180 10.32 -15.97 11.05
CA VAL A 180 9.17 -15.09 10.83
C VAL A 180 8.50 -14.79 12.18
N ARG A 181 8.27 -13.52 12.45
CA ARG A 181 7.38 -13.06 13.52
C ARG A 181 5.96 -13.01 12.96
N SER A 182 5.21 -14.07 13.18
CA SER A 182 3.87 -14.21 12.60
C SER A 182 2.83 -13.31 13.26
N HIS A 183 2.98 -13.00 14.57
CA HIS A 183 2.07 -12.13 15.33
C HIS A 183 2.85 -11.11 16.13
N ILE A 184 2.53 -9.82 15.97
CA ILE A 184 3.19 -8.69 16.62
C ILE A 184 2.12 -7.83 17.31
N GLU A 185 2.22 -7.72 18.63
CA GLU A 185 1.27 -6.95 19.45
C GLU A 185 1.72 -5.52 19.69
N SER A 186 3.03 -5.27 19.67
CA SER A 186 3.64 -3.96 19.88
C SER A 186 4.97 -3.86 19.14
N ILE A 187 5.39 -2.64 18.84
CA ILE A 187 6.65 -2.33 18.19
C ILE A 187 7.46 -1.44 19.11
N THR A 188 8.73 -1.75 19.30
CA THR A 188 9.61 -1.00 20.17
C THR A 188 10.20 0.23 19.47
N VAL A 189 10.71 1.18 20.24
CA VAL A 189 11.37 2.38 19.69
C VAL A 189 12.59 2.00 18.88
N GLU A 190 13.35 1.00 19.32
CA GLU A 190 14.56 0.49 18.66
C GLU A 190 14.20 -0.06 17.26
N GLU A 191 13.12 -0.80 17.13
CA GLU A 191 12.62 -1.31 15.84
C GLU A 191 12.23 -0.19 14.86
N LEU A 192 11.75 0.95 15.35
CA LEU A 192 11.33 2.09 14.55
C LEU A 192 12.51 2.95 14.04
N ILE A 193 13.68 2.84 14.66
CA ILE A 193 14.87 3.63 14.32
C ILE A 193 16.02 2.79 13.74
N MET A 194 15.81 1.48 13.54
CA MET A 194 16.82 0.58 12.97
C MET A 194 17.34 1.12 11.63
N GLU A 195 18.67 1.15 11.48
CA GLU A 195 19.29 1.36 10.19
C GLU A 195 19.14 0.11 9.33
N VAL A 196 18.42 0.23 8.22
CA VAL A 196 18.19 -0.88 7.29
C VAL A 196 18.84 -0.58 5.95
N THR A 197 19.65 -1.49 5.47
CA THR A 197 20.15 -1.43 4.09
C THR A 197 18.98 -1.65 3.13
N PRO A 198 18.69 -0.72 2.20
CA PRO A 198 17.59 -0.87 1.24
C PRO A 198 17.75 -2.16 0.41
N ASN A 199 16.66 -2.86 0.16
CA ASN A 199 16.65 -4.08 -0.65
C ASN A 199 17.05 -3.86 -2.12
N HIS A 200 16.82 -2.64 -2.63
CA HIS A 200 17.17 -2.21 -3.99
C HIS A 200 17.49 -0.72 -4.00
N ASN A 201 18.35 -0.28 -4.93
CA ASN A 201 18.74 1.13 -5.12
C ASN A 201 17.56 2.10 -5.37
N PHE A 202 16.32 1.65 -5.46
CA PHE A 202 15.12 2.42 -5.76
C PHE A 202 13.95 2.13 -4.80
N ALA A 203 14.13 1.28 -3.79
CA ALA A 203 13.10 1.01 -2.80
C ALA A 203 13.16 2.08 -1.70
N THR A 204 12.22 3.01 -1.71
CA THR A 204 12.06 4.04 -0.68
C THR A 204 11.41 3.49 0.61
N GLY A 205 10.87 2.26 0.58
CA GLY A 205 10.14 1.64 1.67
C GLY A 205 10.78 0.34 2.14
N GLY A 206 11.70 0.42 3.11
CA GLY A 206 12.23 -0.74 3.83
C GLY A 206 11.24 -1.25 4.88
N ILE A 207 11.67 -2.23 5.70
CA ILE A 207 10.84 -2.77 6.79
C ILE A 207 10.44 -1.67 7.79
N VAL A 208 11.28 -0.67 8.03
CA VAL A 208 11.03 0.41 9.00
C VAL A 208 9.79 1.25 8.63
N THR A 209 9.54 1.53 7.35
CA THR A 209 8.33 2.27 6.94
C THR A 209 7.07 1.47 7.23
N LYS A 210 7.12 0.16 7.07
CA LYS A 210 6.02 -0.76 7.40
C LYS A 210 5.79 -0.86 8.90
N LEU A 211 6.88 -0.92 9.68
CA LEU A 211 6.79 -0.90 11.14
C LEU A 211 6.20 0.42 11.66
N LYS A 212 6.57 1.58 11.06
CA LYS A 212 5.95 2.87 11.41
C LYS A 212 4.46 2.90 11.07
N ALA A 213 4.05 2.34 9.93
CA ALA A 213 2.64 2.22 9.56
C ALA A 213 1.87 1.31 10.54
N ALA A 214 2.47 0.17 10.92
CA ALA A 214 1.90 -0.74 11.91
C ALA A 214 1.79 -0.09 13.29
N ASP A 215 2.84 0.57 13.78
CA ASP A 215 2.86 1.28 15.08
C ASP A 215 1.76 2.37 15.14
N PHE A 216 1.61 3.14 14.04
CA PHE A 216 0.54 4.14 13.93
C PHE A 216 -0.85 3.51 14.12
N LEU A 217 -1.10 2.36 13.51
CA LEU A 217 -2.38 1.66 13.61
C LEU A 217 -2.57 1.00 14.98
N LEU A 218 -1.56 0.29 15.49
CA LEU A 218 -1.60 -0.38 16.80
C LEU A 218 -1.95 0.59 17.92
N LYS A 219 -1.31 1.77 17.95
CA LYS A 219 -1.60 2.85 18.92
C LYS A 219 -3.03 3.38 18.85
N ARG A 220 -3.77 3.07 17.77
CA ARG A 220 -5.16 3.49 17.52
C ARG A 220 -6.16 2.34 17.51
N GLY A 221 -5.73 1.15 17.96
CA GLY A 221 -6.57 -0.05 18.00
C GLY A 221 -6.82 -0.69 16.63
N GLY A 222 -6.09 -0.24 15.60
CA GLY A 222 -6.13 -0.85 14.26
C GLY A 222 -5.25 -2.06 14.13
N SER A 223 -5.30 -2.72 12.98
CA SER A 223 -4.48 -3.89 12.66
C SER A 223 -3.89 -3.80 11.25
N MET A 224 -2.77 -4.49 11.05
CA MET A 224 -2.11 -4.57 9.75
C MET A 224 -1.65 -6.01 9.49
N PHE A 225 -1.76 -6.43 8.22
CA PHE A 225 -1.17 -7.68 7.75
C PHE A 225 -0.15 -7.39 6.66
N LEU A 226 1.07 -7.90 6.82
CA LEU A 226 2.17 -7.78 5.87
C LEU A 226 2.37 -9.12 5.17
N ALA A 227 2.37 -9.12 3.84
CA ALA A 227 2.62 -10.30 3.04
C ALA A 227 3.35 -9.94 1.72
N SER A 228 3.84 -10.96 1.03
CA SER A 228 4.41 -10.81 -0.31
C SER A 228 3.37 -10.25 -1.29
N GLY A 229 3.79 -9.27 -2.10
CA GLY A 229 3.02 -8.80 -3.25
C GLY A 229 3.41 -9.53 -4.55
N PHE A 230 4.51 -10.28 -4.55
CA PHE A 230 4.91 -11.12 -5.68
C PHE A 230 4.16 -12.45 -5.70
N ASP A 231 3.81 -12.95 -4.52
CA ASP A 231 3.05 -14.17 -4.32
C ASP A 231 1.90 -13.90 -3.34
N LEU A 232 0.68 -13.92 -3.85
CA LEU A 232 -0.50 -13.57 -3.07
C LEU A 232 -1.09 -14.74 -2.27
N ARG A 233 -0.45 -15.93 -2.23
CA ARG A 233 -0.97 -17.11 -1.54
C ARG A 233 -1.19 -16.88 -0.05
N ASP A 234 -0.26 -16.19 0.63
CA ASP A 234 -0.39 -15.92 2.06
C ASP A 234 -1.52 -14.92 2.34
N ALA A 235 -1.62 -13.85 1.54
CA ALA A 235 -2.72 -12.90 1.65
C ALA A 235 -4.08 -13.56 1.34
N ARG A 236 -4.15 -14.46 0.36
CA ARG A 236 -5.37 -15.24 0.04
C ARG A 236 -5.75 -16.16 1.19
N SER A 237 -4.79 -16.94 1.71
CA SER A 237 -5.06 -17.86 2.82
C SER A 237 -5.57 -17.11 4.06
N PHE A 238 -4.97 -15.97 4.36
CA PHE A 238 -5.36 -15.16 5.52
C PHE A 238 -6.75 -14.53 5.37
N LEU A 239 -7.04 -13.91 4.21
CA LEU A 239 -8.26 -13.12 4.02
C LEU A 239 -9.45 -13.92 3.49
N LEU A 240 -9.21 -14.91 2.63
CA LEU A 240 -10.29 -15.65 1.97
C LEU A 240 -10.54 -17.02 2.60
N GLU A 241 -9.48 -17.68 3.11
CA GLU A 241 -9.54 -18.99 3.72
C GLU A 241 -9.53 -18.95 5.27
N GLU A 242 -9.36 -17.75 5.87
CA GLU A 242 -9.24 -17.54 7.32
C GLU A 242 -8.12 -18.38 7.96
N SER A 243 -7.02 -18.58 7.21
CA SER A 243 -5.90 -19.43 7.60
C SER A 243 -4.59 -18.66 7.51
N HIS A 244 -3.94 -18.43 8.66
CA HIS A 244 -2.66 -17.75 8.74
C HIS A 244 -1.52 -18.73 8.46
N LYS A 245 -1.12 -18.88 7.18
CA LYS A 245 -0.06 -19.80 6.75
C LYS A 245 1.31 -19.11 6.63
N GLY A 246 1.33 -17.82 6.29
CA GLY A 246 2.53 -17.00 6.15
C GLY A 246 2.19 -15.51 6.29
N GLY A 247 3.20 -14.64 6.17
CA GLY A 247 3.06 -13.22 6.44
C GLY A 247 3.12 -12.88 7.93
N SER A 248 2.92 -11.61 8.27
CA SER A 248 2.97 -11.10 9.66
C SER A 248 1.74 -10.26 9.98
N LEU A 249 1.04 -10.64 11.04
CA LEU A 249 -0.11 -9.93 11.58
C LEU A 249 0.32 -9.00 12.73
N PHE A 250 0.08 -7.72 12.58
CA PHE A 250 0.23 -6.70 13.60
C PHE A 250 -1.14 -6.38 14.19
N GLN A 251 -1.39 -6.81 15.42
CA GLN A 251 -2.66 -6.62 16.09
C GLN A 251 -2.45 -6.60 17.60
N GLY A 252 -2.85 -5.51 18.24
CA GLY A 252 -2.80 -5.39 19.69
C GLY A 252 -3.79 -6.32 20.38
N VAL A 253 -3.54 -6.61 21.64
CA VAL A 253 -4.48 -7.37 22.50
C VAL A 253 -5.77 -6.55 22.61
N LYS A 254 -6.91 -7.15 22.26
CA LYS A 254 -8.19 -6.54 22.58
C LYS A 254 -8.39 -6.63 24.10
N LEU A 255 -8.34 -5.48 24.77
CA LEU A 255 -8.71 -5.36 26.18
C LEU A 255 -10.21 -5.64 26.39
#